data_3d9c5e104a3fe4f6623c866545510b0b
#
_entry.id   3d9c5e104a3fe4f6623c866545510b0b
#
_cell.length_a   1.000
_cell.length_b   1.000
_cell.length_c   1.000
_cell.angle_alpha   90.00
_cell.angle_beta   90.00
_cell.angle_gamma   90.00
#
_symmetry.space_group_name_H-M   'P 1'
#
loop_
_entity.id
_entity.type
_entity.pdbx_description
1 polymer ?
#
loop_
_entity_poly.entity_id
_entity_poly.type
_entity_poly.pdbx_seq_one_letter_code
_entity_poly.pdbx_strand_id
1 'polypeptide(L)'
;MSKRYRESENDEGPSSTGTKKTKSSDGPLSKYTHGDYTVGWVCALSKEQTAATAMLDFRHGDLPKTSSRDPNTYILGSIGKHNVVIACLPEGEIGNNVAATVATHMISAFPSMRVGLMVGIGGGIPPKVRLGDVVVSTPVGEYPGVVQWDMGKATEGGSFQRTGALNKPPSSLRTAIGRLKTEQELTGSQIPQYLDQMAKRYPNLAPKYLRSDSLKNILFKAGHGHISKAATDSEAAPDENSTEEAYDDDEEDDEDEEKEACRFCDKSQIVKQTPRDMRIHYGLIASGNRVIKDAIFRKKLNKDLGGQVLCVEMEAAGLMDGFPCLVIRGICDYADSHKNKAWQEHAAAVAAAYAKELLQYVQPDDVDGERPVKDLLKQG
;
A
#
# COMPACT_ATOMS: atom_id res chain seq x y z
N MET A 1 -64.75 -4.60 -73.48
CA MET A 1 -64.25 -3.33 -74.00
C MET A 1 -63.31 -2.80 -72.91
N SER A 2 -62.06 -3.12 -73.09
CA SER A 2 -60.94 -2.37 -73.65
C SER A 2 -60.55 -1.09 -72.92
N LYS A 3 -59.40 -1.05 -72.29
CA LYS A 3 -58.17 -0.28 -72.52
C LYS A 3 -57.38 -0.18 -71.21
N ARG A 4 -56.23 -0.82 -71.15
CA ARG A 4 -54.84 -0.42 -71.48
C ARG A 4 -54.21 0.50 -70.44
N TYR A 5 -53.26 -0.03 -69.72
CA TYR A 5 -51.81 0.26 -69.51
C TYR A 5 -51.34 1.70 -69.41
N ARG A 6 -50.57 1.98 -68.33
CA ARG A 6 -49.16 2.39 -68.49
C ARG A 6 -48.43 2.36 -67.15
N GLU A 7 -47.32 1.65 -67.16
CA GLU A 7 -46.24 1.70 -66.15
C GLU A 7 -45.52 3.04 -66.22
N SER A 8 -45.01 3.51 -65.04
CA SER A 8 -43.89 4.42 -64.99
C SER A 8 -43.06 4.10 -63.75
N GLU A 9 -41.82 3.65 -64.03
CA GLU A 9 -40.75 3.50 -63.10
C GLU A 9 -40.45 4.82 -62.41
N ASN A 10 -40.13 4.78 -61.10
CA ASN A 10 -39.45 5.87 -60.43
C ASN A 10 -38.29 5.36 -59.55
N ASP A 11 -37.21 5.93 -59.89
CA ASP A 11 -35.86 5.97 -59.38
C ASP A 11 -35.77 6.11 -57.85
N GLU A 12 -35.09 5.18 -57.20
CA GLU A 12 -34.72 5.28 -55.80
C GLU A 12 -33.34 5.91 -55.62
N GLY A 13 -33.31 7.12 -55.14
CA GLY A 13 -32.10 7.80 -54.65
C GLY A 13 -31.66 7.34 -53.25
N PRO A 14 -30.38 7.33 -52.89
CA PRO A 14 -29.92 6.71 -51.65
C PRO A 14 -30.23 7.53 -50.41
N SER A 15 -30.88 6.88 -49.41
CA SER A 15 -31.17 7.36 -48.07
C SER A 15 -29.86 7.60 -47.27
N SER A 16 -29.62 8.83 -46.84
CA SER A 16 -28.60 9.20 -45.89
C SER A 16 -28.91 8.66 -44.52
N THR A 17 -28.13 7.70 -44.04
CA THR A 17 -28.17 7.25 -42.65
C THR A 17 -27.60 8.33 -41.72
N GLY A 18 -28.48 9.07 -41.07
CA GLY A 18 -28.15 9.96 -40.00
C GLY A 18 -27.70 9.16 -38.78
N THR A 19 -26.40 9.26 -38.46
CA THR A 19 -25.81 8.76 -37.20
C THR A 19 -26.47 9.47 -36.03
N LYS A 20 -27.33 8.80 -35.31
CA LYS A 20 -27.82 9.25 -34.00
C LYS A 20 -26.63 9.35 -33.05
N LYS A 21 -26.17 10.55 -32.74
CA LYS A 21 -25.31 10.81 -31.59
C LYS A 21 -26.09 10.35 -30.36
N THR A 22 -25.66 9.27 -29.76
CA THR A 22 -26.05 8.86 -28.40
C THR A 22 -25.72 10.01 -27.47
N LYS A 23 -26.71 10.69 -26.93
CA LYS A 23 -26.54 11.58 -25.79
C LYS A 23 -26.00 10.73 -24.65
N SER A 24 -24.79 11.04 -24.17
CA SER A 24 -24.28 10.56 -22.89
C SER A 24 -25.33 10.93 -21.84
N SER A 25 -25.78 9.94 -21.09
CA SER A 25 -26.59 10.14 -19.91
C SER A 25 -25.74 10.91 -18.89
N ASP A 26 -25.97 12.23 -18.79
CA ASP A 26 -25.50 12.99 -17.63
C ASP A 26 -26.20 12.40 -16.39
N GLY A 27 -25.49 11.51 -15.68
CA GLY A 27 -25.82 11.14 -14.33
C GLY A 27 -25.75 12.39 -13.44
N PRO A 28 -26.38 12.42 -12.26
CA PRO A 28 -26.36 13.59 -11.39
C PRO A 28 -24.90 14.00 -11.16
N LEU A 29 -24.57 15.27 -11.50
CA LEU A 29 -23.26 15.88 -11.27
C LEU A 29 -22.79 15.56 -9.86
N SER A 30 -21.58 15.07 -9.71
CA SER A 30 -20.96 14.80 -8.40
C SER A 30 -21.14 16.04 -7.52
N LYS A 31 -21.59 15.85 -6.29
CA LYS A 31 -21.71 16.93 -5.29
C LYS A 31 -20.34 17.56 -4.97
N TYR A 32 -19.24 16.85 -5.27
CA TYR A 32 -17.88 17.22 -4.93
C TYR A 32 -17.10 17.63 -6.17
N THR A 33 -16.06 18.45 -5.95
CA THR A 33 -15.06 18.89 -6.92
C THR A 33 -13.68 18.40 -6.49
N HIS A 34 -12.67 18.48 -7.35
CA HIS A 34 -11.28 18.18 -7.01
C HIS A 34 -10.74 19.00 -5.83
N GLY A 35 -11.28 20.23 -5.65
CA GLY A 35 -10.91 21.12 -4.54
C GLY A 35 -11.43 20.69 -3.17
N ASP A 36 -12.36 19.74 -3.11
CA ASP A 36 -12.95 19.29 -1.86
C ASP A 36 -12.16 18.17 -1.16
N TYR A 37 -11.10 17.64 -1.81
CA TYR A 37 -10.28 16.55 -1.28
C TYR A 37 -8.98 17.08 -0.69
N THR A 38 -8.83 16.88 0.62
CA THR A 38 -7.66 17.38 1.38
C THR A 38 -6.71 16.28 1.85
N VAL A 39 -7.15 15.02 1.83
CA VAL A 39 -6.38 13.84 2.24
C VAL A 39 -6.11 12.94 1.05
N GLY A 40 -4.84 12.69 0.75
CA GLY A 40 -4.41 11.70 -0.23
C GLY A 40 -4.04 10.38 0.45
N TRP A 41 -4.38 9.26 -0.18
CA TRP A 41 -4.06 7.92 0.30
C TRP A 41 -3.44 7.12 -0.84
N VAL A 42 -2.17 6.74 -0.69
CA VAL A 42 -1.42 5.97 -1.68
C VAL A 42 -1.30 4.52 -1.23
N CYS A 43 -1.60 3.59 -2.13
CA CYS A 43 -1.42 2.14 -1.99
C CYS A 43 -0.41 1.65 -3.04
N ALA A 44 0.34 0.60 -2.73
CA ALA A 44 1.23 -0.04 -3.71
C ALA A 44 0.55 -1.18 -4.46
N LEU A 45 -0.34 -1.93 -3.80
CA LEU A 45 -0.96 -3.14 -4.32
C LEU A 45 -2.49 -3.01 -4.41
N SER A 46 -3.10 -3.72 -5.37
CA SER A 46 -4.56 -3.79 -5.52
C SER A 46 -5.28 -4.27 -4.25
N LYS A 47 -4.69 -5.21 -3.50
CA LYS A 47 -5.23 -5.68 -2.22
C LYS A 47 -5.22 -4.61 -1.13
N GLU A 48 -4.22 -3.72 -1.10
CA GLU A 48 -4.18 -2.57 -0.21
C GLU A 48 -5.23 -1.53 -0.58
N GLN A 49 -5.41 -1.26 -1.89
CA GLN A 49 -6.46 -0.38 -2.39
C GLN A 49 -7.85 -0.92 -2.08
N THR A 50 -8.05 -2.25 -2.15
CA THR A 50 -9.30 -2.91 -1.75
C THR A 50 -9.58 -2.67 -0.27
N ALA A 51 -8.58 -2.87 0.61
CA ALA A 51 -8.72 -2.62 2.03
C ALA A 51 -9.02 -1.14 2.33
N ALA A 52 -8.29 -0.21 1.71
CA ALA A 52 -8.53 1.23 1.83
C ALA A 52 -9.94 1.62 1.40
N THR A 53 -10.40 1.10 0.26
CA THR A 53 -11.76 1.35 -0.28
C THR A 53 -12.83 0.83 0.66
N ALA A 54 -12.61 -0.35 1.26
CA ALA A 54 -13.56 -0.96 2.18
C ALA A 54 -13.68 -0.19 3.51
N MET A 55 -12.68 0.62 3.88
CA MET A 55 -12.69 1.48 5.06
C MET A 55 -13.40 2.82 4.85
N LEU A 56 -13.71 3.22 3.62
CA LEU A 56 -14.49 4.44 3.37
C LEU A 56 -15.87 4.36 4.01
N ASP A 57 -16.29 5.42 4.68
CA ASP A 57 -17.67 5.55 5.18
C ASP A 57 -18.64 5.69 4.00
N PHE A 58 -18.30 6.54 3.03
CA PHE A 58 -19.05 6.74 1.79
C PHE A 58 -18.11 6.76 0.59
N ARG A 59 -18.49 6.10 -0.50
CA ARG A 59 -17.86 6.27 -1.81
C ARG A 59 -18.54 7.41 -2.54
N HIS A 60 -17.72 8.27 -3.17
CA HIS A 60 -18.19 9.33 -4.03
C HIS A 60 -18.15 8.88 -5.50
N GLY A 61 -18.92 9.56 -6.35
CA GLY A 61 -18.82 9.34 -7.80
C GLY A 61 -17.50 9.84 -8.37
N ASP A 62 -17.12 9.28 -9.52
CA ASP A 62 -15.90 9.67 -10.22
C ASP A 62 -15.98 11.14 -10.68
N LEU A 63 -14.84 11.80 -10.69
CA LEU A 63 -14.68 13.14 -11.24
C LEU A 63 -14.03 13.09 -12.62
N PRO A 64 -14.33 14.05 -13.52
CA PRO A 64 -13.64 14.14 -14.80
C PRO A 64 -12.14 14.31 -14.58
N LYS A 65 -11.32 13.71 -15.45
CA LYS A 65 -9.86 13.93 -15.42
C LYS A 65 -9.50 15.40 -15.64
N THR A 66 -8.64 15.94 -14.80
CA THR A 66 -8.11 17.31 -14.93
C THR A 66 -7.07 17.43 -16.04
N SER A 67 -6.41 16.32 -16.38
CA SER A 67 -5.40 16.24 -17.44
C SER A 67 -5.45 14.88 -18.13
N SER A 68 -5.32 14.87 -19.46
CA SER A 68 -5.16 13.65 -20.25
C SER A 68 -3.80 12.96 -20.04
N ARG A 69 -2.85 13.66 -19.40
CA ARG A 69 -1.52 13.13 -19.09
C ARG A 69 -1.46 12.43 -17.72
N ASP A 70 -2.55 12.48 -16.94
CA ASP A 70 -2.63 11.78 -15.67
C ASP A 70 -3.07 10.32 -15.91
N PRO A 71 -2.17 9.33 -15.74
CA PRO A 71 -2.49 7.92 -15.94
C PRO A 71 -3.28 7.34 -14.75
N ASN A 72 -3.26 7.99 -13.58
CA ASN A 72 -3.85 7.45 -12.37
C ASN A 72 -5.36 7.24 -12.51
N THR A 73 -5.83 6.23 -11.81
CA THR A 73 -7.25 6.01 -11.49
C THR A 73 -7.44 6.32 -10.01
N TYR A 74 -8.51 7.05 -9.68
CA TYR A 74 -8.77 7.46 -8.31
C TYR A 74 -10.04 6.85 -7.78
N ILE A 75 -10.02 6.42 -6.52
CA ILE A 75 -11.22 6.08 -5.76
C ILE A 75 -11.46 7.23 -4.79
N LEU A 76 -12.67 7.78 -4.84
CA LEU A 76 -13.07 8.96 -4.09
C LEU A 76 -14.04 8.57 -2.99
N GLY A 77 -13.92 9.19 -1.82
CA GLY A 77 -14.83 8.92 -0.72
C GLY A 77 -14.57 9.78 0.50
N SER A 78 -15.19 9.42 1.61
CA SER A 78 -15.00 10.09 2.89
C SER A 78 -14.76 9.11 4.03
N ILE A 79 -13.98 9.56 5.01
CA ILE A 79 -13.79 8.91 6.31
C ILE A 79 -13.99 9.99 7.38
N GLY A 80 -15.01 9.82 8.23
CA GLY A 80 -15.38 10.82 9.21
C GLY A 80 -15.70 12.16 8.55
N LYS A 81 -14.92 13.19 8.86
CA LYS A 81 -15.08 14.54 8.32
C LYS A 81 -14.17 14.84 7.12
N HIS A 82 -13.36 13.87 6.67
CA HIS A 82 -12.36 14.08 5.63
C HIS A 82 -12.80 13.48 4.30
N ASN A 83 -12.68 14.26 3.23
CA ASN A 83 -12.73 13.73 1.87
C ASN A 83 -11.36 13.18 1.49
N VAL A 84 -11.35 11.93 1.07
CA VAL A 84 -10.15 11.14 0.81
C VAL A 84 -10.10 10.75 -0.67
N VAL A 85 -8.95 10.92 -1.29
CA VAL A 85 -8.64 10.37 -2.61
C VAL A 85 -7.64 9.24 -2.47
N ILE A 86 -7.98 8.06 -3.01
CA ILE A 86 -7.15 6.86 -2.98
C ILE A 86 -6.59 6.64 -4.38
N ALA A 87 -5.27 6.45 -4.48
CA ALA A 87 -4.59 5.99 -5.69
C ALA A 87 -3.76 4.73 -5.38
N CYS A 88 -3.61 3.88 -6.38
CA CYS A 88 -2.73 2.72 -6.34
C CYS A 88 -1.64 2.87 -7.39
N LEU A 89 -0.47 2.26 -7.14
CA LEU A 89 0.55 2.14 -8.17
C LEU A 89 0.00 1.28 -9.32
N PRO A 90 0.52 1.43 -10.56
CA PRO A 90 0.20 0.53 -11.66
C PRO A 90 0.51 -0.92 -11.30
N GLU A 91 -0.31 -1.85 -11.80
CA GLU A 91 -0.11 -3.28 -11.55
C GLU A 91 1.28 -3.73 -12.06
N GLY A 92 1.98 -4.53 -11.25
CA GLY A 92 3.34 -4.99 -11.54
C GLY A 92 4.45 -3.95 -11.27
N GLU A 93 4.11 -2.72 -10.88
CA GLU A 93 5.10 -1.68 -10.58
C GLU A 93 5.19 -1.41 -9.09
N ILE A 94 6.42 -1.34 -8.56
CA ILE A 94 6.71 -1.09 -7.14
C ILE A 94 7.87 -0.11 -6.99
N GLY A 95 8.06 0.40 -5.78
CA GLY A 95 9.25 1.16 -5.41
C GLY A 95 9.08 2.67 -5.39
N ASN A 96 10.13 3.32 -4.92
CA ASN A 96 10.13 4.74 -4.56
C ASN A 96 9.79 5.66 -5.74
N ASN A 97 10.31 5.38 -6.94
CA ASN A 97 10.13 6.23 -8.12
C ASN A 97 8.68 6.21 -8.61
N VAL A 98 8.07 5.03 -8.65
CA VAL A 98 6.68 4.87 -9.08
C VAL A 98 5.74 5.54 -8.07
N ALA A 99 5.96 5.34 -6.79
CA ALA A 99 5.20 5.98 -5.73
C ALA A 99 5.26 7.52 -5.82
N ALA A 100 6.45 8.09 -6.05
CA ALA A 100 6.64 9.52 -6.25
C ALA A 100 5.86 10.05 -7.48
N THR A 101 5.86 9.30 -8.58
CA THR A 101 5.14 9.64 -9.81
C THR A 101 3.63 9.66 -9.57
N VAL A 102 3.08 8.61 -8.97
CA VAL A 102 1.64 8.51 -8.64
C VAL A 102 1.21 9.66 -7.73
N ALA A 103 1.99 9.96 -6.68
CA ALA A 103 1.69 11.08 -5.78
C ALA A 103 1.75 12.44 -6.48
N THR A 104 2.71 12.66 -7.38
CA THR A 104 2.84 13.92 -8.14
C THR A 104 1.62 14.18 -9.03
N HIS A 105 1.14 13.14 -9.72
CA HIS A 105 -0.10 13.25 -10.50
C HIS A 105 -1.32 13.51 -9.62
N MET A 106 -1.42 12.80 -8.48
CA MET A 106 -2.50 13.00 -7.51
C MET A 106 -2.53 14.45 -6.98
N ILE A 107 -1.39 15.01 -6.57
CA ILE A 107 -1.28 16.40 -6.10
C ILE A 107 -1.69 17.39 -7.18
N SER A 108 -1.34 17.10 -8.44
CA SER A 108 -1.71 17.95 -9.58
C SER A 108 -3.21 17.90 -9.85
N ALA A 109 -3.85 16.74 -9.71
CA ALA A 109 -5.27 16.56 -9.92
C ALA A 109 -6.14 17.13 -8.77
N PHE A 110 -5.65 17.06 -7.51
CA PHE A 110 -6.37 17.49 -6.32
C PHE A 110 -5.65 18.64 -5.62
N PRO A 111 -5.89 19.90 -6.05
CA PRO A 111 -5.06 21.06 -5.66
C PRO A 111 -5.18 21.44 -4.17
N SER A 112 -6.24 21.03 -3.50
CA SER A 112 -6.46 21.29 -2.05
C SER A 112 -5.85 20.25 -1.13
N MET A 113 -5.13 19.27 -1.68
CA MET A 113 -4.48 18.23 -0.86
C MET A 113 -3.46 18.84 0.10
N ARG A 114 -3.49 18.41 1.35
CA ARG A 114 -2.69 18.95 2.45
C ARG A 114 -1.82 17.90 3.12
N VAL A 115 -2.38 16.72 3.34
CA VAL A 115 -1.71 15.62 4.01
C VAL A 115 -1.91 14.31 3.24
N GLY A 116 -0.96 13.42 3.36
CA GLY A 116 -0.99 12.11 2.77
C GLY A 116 -0.93 10.98 3.79
N LEU A 117 -1.43 9.83 3.35
CA LEU A 117 -1.25 8.54 4.01
C LEU A 117 -0.63 7.58 2.98
N MET A 118 0.47 6.94 3.33
CA MET A 118 0.98 5.79 2.60
C MET A 118 0.65 4.54 3.43
N VAL A 119 -0.36 3.79 2.99
CA VAL A 119 -0.90 2.66 3.76
C VAL A 119 -0.80 1.39 2.96
N GLY A 120 -0.10 0.44 3.52
CA GLY A 120 0.13 -0.84 2.86
C GLY A 120 0.70 -1.90 3.80
N ILE A 121 1.34 -2.89 3.22
CA ILE A 121 1.98 -3.99 3.93
C ILE A 121 3.48 -3.80 4.04
N GLY A 122 4.14 -4.56 4.91
CA GLY A 122 5.59 -4.52 5.09
C GLY A 122 6.14 -5.73 5.83
N GLY A 123 7.45 -5.92 5.74
CA GLY A 123 8.19 -6.96 6.43
C GLY A 123 8.62 -6.52 7.84
N GLY A 124 8.19 -7.24 8.87
CA GLY A 124 8.46 -6.90 10.27
C GLY A 124 9.87 -7.26 10.73
N ILE A 125 10.41 -6.48 11.66
CA ILE A 125 11.70 -6.77 12.31
C ILE A 125 11.46 -7.46 13.67
N PRO A 126 11.67 -8.79 13.76
CA PRO A 126 11.51 -9.50 15.03
C PRO A 126 12.62 -9.15 16.03
N PRO A 127 12.42 -9.41 17.33
CA PRO A 127 11.27 -10.08 17.94
C PRO A 127 10.13 -9.13 18.31
N LYS A 128 10.33 -7.81 18.18
CA LYS A 128 9.41 -6.78 18.68
C LYS A 128 8.10 -6.76 17.89
N VAL A 129 8.20 -6.84 16.56
CA VAL A 129 7.08 -6.78 15.62
C VAL A 129 6.72 -8.19 15.16
N ARG A 130 5.42 -8.47 15.00
CA ARG A 130 4.90 -9.78 14.57
C ARG A 130 3.91 -9.64 13.42
N LEU A 131 3.65 -10.76 12.75
CA LEU A 131 2.65 -10.83 11.68
C LEU A 131 1.28 -10.36 12.20
N GLY A 132 0.62 -9.52 11.43
CA GLY A 132 -0.65 -8.89 11.78
C GLY A 132 -0.53 -7.64 12.67
N ASP A 133 0.67 -7.27 13.13
CA ASP A 133 0.87 -5.99 13.82
C ASP A 133 0.81 -4.81 12.82
N VAL A 134 0.65 -3.60 13.35
CA VAL A 134 0.75 -2.35 12.58
C VAL A 134 2.00 -1.59 13.00
N VAL A 135 2.73 -1.07 12.02
CA VAL A 135 3.84 -0.13 12.23
C VAL A 135 3.50 1.22 11.64
N VAL A 136 3.68 2.27 12.42
CA VAL A 136 3.39 3.66 12.07
C VAL A 136 4.67 4.47 12.14
N SER A 137 5.00 5.20 11.08
CA SER A 137 6.21 6.01 11.02
C SER A 137 6.13 7.17 12.00
N THR A 138 7.03 7.20 12.97
CA THR A 138 7.17 8.34 13.89
C THR A 138 8.66 8.62 14.12
N PRO A 139 9.03 9.89 14.32
CA PRO A 139 10.41 10.24 14.63
C PRO A 139 10.92 9.49 15.87
N VAL A 140 12.14 8.96 15.76
CA VAL A 140 12.83 8.26 16.86
C VAL A 140 14.32 8.51 16.80
N GLY A 141 14.92 9.00 17.92
CA GLY A 141 16.32 9.40 17.93
C GLY A 141 16.61 10.48 16.88
N GLU A 142 17.58 10.22 16.03
CA GLU A 142 17.96 11.09 14.90
C GLU A 142 17.11 10.88 13.63
N TYR A 143 16.29 9.82 13.58
CA TYR A 143 15.53 9.45 12.40
C TYR A 143 14.17 10.12 12.34
N PRO A 144 13.73 10.57 11.15
CA PRO A 144 12.46 11.28 10.96
C PRO A 144 11.21 10.39 10.99
N GLY A 145 11.35 9.07 11.08
CA GLY A 145 10.27 8.07 11.04
C GLY A 145 10.35 7.14 9.84
N VAL A 146 10.85 7.63 8.72
CA VAL A 146 11.23 6.83 7.54
C VAL A 146 12.67 7.12 7.20
N VAL A 147 13.43 6.07 6.85
CA VAL A 147 14.81 6.20 6.38
C VAL A 147 14.98 5.43 5.08
N GLN A 148 15.56 6.07 4.06
CA GLN A 148 15.98 5.36 2.87
C GLN A 148 17.31 4.67 3.16
N TRP A 149 17.30 3.33 3.14
CA TRP A 149 18.48 2.55 3.53
C TRP A 149 19.45 2.24 2.38
N ASP A 150 18.97 2.27 1.14
CA ASP A 150 19.73 1.94 -0.07
C ASP A 150 20.29 3.18 -0.80
N MET A 151 20.10 4.37 -0.26
CA MET A 151 20.68 5.61 -0.78
C MET A 151 21.96 5.99 -0.02
N GLY A 152 23.09 6.09 -0.75
CA GLY A 152 24.35 6.40 -0.11
C GLY A 152 25.55 6.29 -1.02
N LYS A 153 26.73 6.11 -0.41
CA LYS A 153 28.03 6.03 -1.08
C LYS A 153 28.65 4.65 -0.83
N ALA A 154 29.14 4.01 -1.88
CA ALA A 154 30.08 2.92 -1.74
C ALA A 154 31.43 3.50 -1.32
N THR A 155 32.03 2.94 -0.28
CA THR A 155 33.34 3.37 0.22
C THR A 155 34.35 2.24 0.08
N GLU A 156 35.64 2.58 0.19
CA GLU A 156 36.72 1.63 0.07
C GLU A 156 36.53 0.43 1.01
N GLY A 157 36.87 -0.77 0.57
CA GLY A 157 36.64 -2.00 1.33
C GLY A 157 35.21 -2.55 1.23
N GLY A 158 34.39 -2.07 0.29
CA GLY A 158 33.03 -2.58 0.04
C GLY A 158 32.01 -2.17 1.10
N SER A 159 32.33 -1.19 1.96
CA SER A 159 31.39 -0.67 2.93
C SER A 159 30.44 0.34 2.27
N PHE A 160 29.21 0.44 2.81
CA PHE A 160 28.19 1.37 2.35
C PHE A 160 27.90 2.41 3.45
N GLN A 161 28.01 3.67 3.07
CA GLN A 161 27.66 4.80 3.93
C GLN A 161 26.37 5.45 3.44
N ARG A 162 25.29 5.29 4.21
CA ARG A 162 24.01 5.95 3.93
C ARG A 162 24.17 7.48 3.96
N THR A 163 23.49 8.17 3.05
CA THR A 163 23.45 9.65 2.97
C THR A 163 22.00 10.14 2.85
N GLY A 164 21.78 11.43 3.07
CA GLY A 164 20.47 12.06 2.99
C GLY A 164 19.63 11.87 4.27
N ALA A 165 18.59 12.68 4.35
CA ALA A 165 17.56 12.61 5.37
C ALA A 165 16.22 12.92 4.69
N LEU A 166 15.17 12.24 5.11
CA LEU A 166 13.80 12.45 4.63
C LEU A 166 13.05 13.38 5.60
N ASN A 167 11.96 13.96 5.12
CA ASN A 167 11.09 14.80 5.94
C ASN A 167 10.34 13.97 7.00
N LYS A 168 9.97 14.63 8.10
CA LYS A 168 9.09 14.05 9.13
C LYS A 168 7.64 14.05 8.64
N PRO A 169 6.79 13.12 9.11
CA PRO A 169 5.35 13.19 8.88
C PRO A 169 4.77 14.52 9.37
N PRO A 170 3.67 15.02 8.77
CA PRO A 170 3.01 16.28 9.14
C PRO A 170 2.72 16.38 10.64
N SER A 171 2.81 17.59 11.18
CA SER A 171 2.58 17.82 12.61
C SER A 171 1.17 17.52 13.04
N SER A 172 0.18 17.87 12.22
CA SER A 172 -1.23 17.54 12.42
C SER A 172 -1.47 16.04 12.62
N LEU A 173 -0.89 15.19 11.76
CA LEU A 173 -1.01 13.73 11.88
C LEU A 173 -0.27 13.20 13.13
N ARG A 174 0.90 13.75 13.46
CA ARG A 174 1.65 13.33 14.66
C ARG A 174 0.93 13.71 15.96
N THR A 175 0.28 14.86 16.00
CA THR A 175 -0.54 15.28 17.13
C THR A 175 -1.77 14.40 17.29
N ALA A 176 -2.43 14.06 16.16
CA ALA A 176 -3.56 13.12 16.16
C ALA A 176 -3.17 11.72 16.66
N ILE A 177 -1.95 11.23 16.34
CA ILE A 177 -1.41 9.98 16.91
C ILE A 177 -1.35 10.06 18.45
N GLY A 178 -0.88 11.17 19.00
CA GLY A 178 -0.84 11.35 20.46
C GLY A 178 -2.22 11.22 21.09
N ARG A 179 -3.21 11.88 20.52
CA ARG A 179 -4.61 11.80 20.96
C ARG A 179 -5.18 10.38 20.79
N LEU A 180 -4.97 9.76 19.64
CA LEU A 180 -5.41 8.38 19.37
C LEU A 180 -4.84 7.40 20.40
N LYS A 181 -3.54 7.50 20.73
CA LYS A 181 -2.90 6.64 21.74
C LYS A 181 -3.55 6.79 23.10
N THR A 182 -3.87 8.02 23.51
CA THR A 182 -4.59 8.28 24.76
C THR A 182 -5.96 7.60 24.76
N GLU A 183 -6.73 7.74 23.69
CA GLU A 183 -8.05 7.11 23.58
C GLU A 183 -7.96 5.57 23.54
N GLN A 184 -6.98 5.03 22.83
CA GLN A 184 -6.76 3.58 22.78
C GLN A 184 -6.38 3.00 24.15
N GLU A 185 -5.67 3.75 24.98
CA GLU A 185 -5.35 3.36 26.37
C GLU A 185 -6.59 3.36 27.26
N LEU A 186 -7.50 4.33 27.05
CA LEU A 186 -8.73 4.47 27.83
C LEU A 186 -9.83 3.48 27.39
N THR A 187 -10.00 3.25 26.10
CA THR A 187 -11.18 2.56 25.55
C THR A 187 -10.86 1.35 24.66
N GLY A 188 -9.57 1.12 24.37
CA GLY A 188 -9.12 0.13 23.40
C GLY A 188 -9.18 0.62 21.95
N SER A 189 -8.54 -0.11 21.04
CA SER A 189 -8.55 0.20 19.61
C SER A 189 -9.87 -0.18 18.94
N GLN A 190 -10.30 0.62 17.96
CA GLN A 190 -11.47 0.38 17.14
C GLN A 190 -11.20 -0.50 15.91
N ILE A 191 -9.94 -0.92 15.70
CA ILE A 191 -9.57 -1.79 14.56
C ILE A 191 -10.46 -3.03 14.44
N PRO A 192 -10.70 -3.81 15.53
CA PRO A 192 -11.57 -4.99 15.43
C PRO A 192 -12.98 -4.65 14.93
N GLN A 193 -13.56 -3.57 15.41
CA GLN A 193 -14.90 -3.11 15.01
C GLN A 193 -14.94 -2.69 13.54
N TYR A 194 -13.90 -2.03 13.03
CA TYR A 194 -13.83 -1.66 11.61
C TYR A 194 -13.66 -2.89 10.70
N LEU A 195 -12.90 -3.89 11.13
CA LEU A 195 -12.77 -5.16 10.41
C LEU A 195 -14.11 -5.91 10.38
N ASP A 196 -14.85 -5.95 11.48
CA ASP A 196 -16.19 -6.54 11.54
C ASP A 196 -17.19 -5.79 10.65
N GLN A 197 -17.15 -4.45 10.63
CA GLN A 197 -17.97 -3.64 9.75
C GLN A 197 -17.64 -3.88 8.28
N MET A 198 -16.36 -3.98 7.95
CA MET A 198 -15.89 -4.33 6.60
C MET A 198 -16.45 -5.69 6.16
N ALA A 199 -16.35 -6.72 6.99
CA ALA A 199 -16.86 -8.05 6.69
C ALA A 199 -18.39 -8.08 6.49
N LYS A 200 -19.14 -7.31 7.29
CA LYS A 200 -20.60 -7.17 7.15
C LYS A 200 -20.97 -6.45 5.86
N ARG A 201 -20.25 -5.39 5.49
CA ARG A 201 -20.52 -4.59 4.30
C ARG A 201 -20.08 -5.29 3.00
N TYR A 202 -18.99 -6.04 3.07
CA TYR A 202 -18.36 -6.73 1.95
C TYR A 202 -18.06 -8.20 2.31
N PRO A 203 -19.07 -9.08 2.37
CA PRO A 203 -18.89 -10.47 2.83
C PRO A 203 -17.83 -11.26 2.03
N ASN A 204 -17.63 -10.93 0.76
CA ASN A 204 -16.64 -11.58 -0.10
C ASN A 204 -15.18 -11.32 0.34
N LEU A 205 -14.94 -10.27 1.12
CA LEU A 205 -13.60 -9.97 1.65
C LEU A 205 -13.27 -10.78 2.91
N ALA A 206 -14.29 -11.21 3.67
CA ALA A 206 -14.10 -11.84 4.97
C ALA A 206 -13.12 -13.05 4.93
N PRO A 207 -13.21 -13.98 3.95
CA PRO A 207 -12.32 -15.16 3.93
C PRO A 207 -10.83 -14.82 3.81
N LYS A 208 -10.48 -13.73 3.11
CA LYS A 208 -9.08 -13.33 2.84
C LYS A 208 -8.59 -12.23 3.80
N TYR A 209 -9.44 -11.25 4.11
CA TYR A 209 -9.03 -10.04 4.84
C TYR A 209 -9.20 -10.14 6.37
N LEU A 210 -10.00 -11.08 6.87
CA LEU A 210 -10.09 -11.29 8.31
C LEU A 210 -9.07 -12.31 8.80
N ARG A 211 -8.76 -12.22 10.09
CA ARG A 211 -7.94 -13.20 10.77
C ARG A 211 -8.63 -14.57 10.74
N SER A 212 -7.93 -15.60 10.31
CA SER A 212 -8.37 -16.99 10.36
C SER A 212 -7.35 -17.86 11.10
N ASP A 213 -7.76 -19.05 11.51
CA ASP A 213 -6.88 -20.01 12.17
C ASP A 213 -5.79 -20.57 11.25
N SER A 214 -5.93 -20.40 9.93
CA SER A 214 -4.90 -20.76 8.95
C SER A 214 -3.70 -19.81 8.99
N LEU A 215 -3.89 -18.55 9.40
CA LEU A 215 -2.83 -17.55 9.51
C LEU A 215 -1.95 -17.82 10.73
N LYS A 216 -0.95 -18.68 10.56
CA LYS A 216 0.03 -19.01 11.61
C LYS A 216 1.13 -17.95 11.66
N ASN A 217 1.45 -17.48 12.85
CA ASN A 217 2.59 -16.60 13.07
C ASN A 217 3.85 -17.45 13.24
N ILE A 218 4.56 -17.72 12.16
CA ILE A 218 5.76 -18.58 12.13
C ILE A 218 6.98 -17.69 11.90
N LEU A 219 7.97 -17.76 12.79
CA LEU A 219 9.26 -17.12 12.68
C LEU A 219 10.35 -18.18 12.78
N PHE A 220 11.22 -18.30 11.78
CA PHE A 220 12.39 -19.18 11.83
C PHE A 220 13.61 -18.44 12.40
N LYS A 221 14.58 -19.20 12.93
CA LYS A 221 15.88 -18.66 13.33
C LYS A 221 16.59 -18.09 12.12
N ALA A 222 17.27 -16.95 12.26
CA ALA A 222 17.87 -16.22 11.15
C ALA A 222 18.93 -17.00 10.33
N GLY A 223 19.54 -18.02 10.90
CA GLY A 223 20.52 -18.86 10.20
C GLY A 223 19.89 -20.05 9.44
N HIS A 224 18.55 -20.18 9.46
CA HIS A 224 17.85 -21.25 8.79
C HIS A 224 17.13 -20.70 7.54
N GLY A 225 17.64 -21.07 6.36
CA GLY A 225 17.05 -20.68 5.09
C GLY A 225 15.82 -21.54 4.73
N HIS A 226 14.96 -21.03 3.86
CA HIS A 226 13.83 -21.77 3.32
C HIS A 226 14.34 -22.92 2.42
N ILE A 227 13.67 -24.09 2.52
CA ILE A 227 13.95 -25.27 1.69
C ILE A 227 12.79 -25.40 0.69
N SER A 228 13.09 -25.16 -0.59
CA SER A 228 12.12 -25.33 -1.68
C SER A 228 12.03 -26.80 -2.13
N LYS A 229 10.93 -27.18 -2.79
CA LYS A 229 10.73 -28.51 -3.37
C LYS A 229 11.83 -28.88 -4.39
N ALA A 230 12.27 -27.92 -5.20
CA ALA A 230 13.33 -28.16 -6.18
C ALA A 230 14.67 -28.53 -5.54
N ALA A 231 14.95 -28.09 -4.31
CA ALA A 231 16.17 -28.44 -3.58
C ALA A 231 16.14 -29.87 -3.03
N THR A 232 14.97 -30.50 -2.88
CA THR A 232 14.84 -31.89 -2.39
C THR A 232 14.96 -32.91 -3.52
N ASP A 233 14.72 -32.51 -4.77
CA ASP A 233 14.74 -33.41 -5.94
C ASP A 233 16.11 -33.44 -6.67
N SER A 234 17.06 -32.56 -6.27
CA SER A 234 18.40 -32.50 -6.85
C SER A 234 19.46 -33.07 -5.93
N GLU A 235 19.66 -34.41 -5.94
CA GLU A 235 20.94 -35.05 -5.55
C GLU A 235 21.99 -34.91 -6.70
N ALA A 236 22.08 -33.82 -7.42
CA ALA A 236 23.09 -33.55 -8.44
C ALA A 236 24.03 -32.43 -7.98
N ALA A 237 25.33 -32.66 -8.14
CA ALA A 237 26.42 -31.84 -7.67
C ALA A 237 26.33 -30.36 -8.12
N PRO A 238 26.88 -29.42 -7.29
CA PRO A 238 26.83 -28.00 -7.61
C PRO A 238 27.74 -27.67 -8.80
N ASP A 239 27.19 -27.05 -9.83
CA ASP A 239 27.94 -26.41 -10.90
C ASP A 239 28.25 -24.96 -10.47
N GLU A 240 29.53 -24.67 -10.28
CA GLU A 240 30.08 -23.44 -9.69
C GLU A 240 30.08 -22.24 -10.64
N ASN A 241 29.11 -22.05 -11.53
CA ASN A 241 29.14 -20.86 -12.38
C ASN A 241 27.75 -20.48 -12.95
N SER A 242 26.86 -19.96 -12.14
CA SER A 242 25.72 -19.18 -12.65
C SER A 242 25.38 -18.02 -11.71
N THR A 243 25.99 -16.86 -12.01
CA THR A 243 25.48 -15.56 -11.59
C THR A 243 24.36 -15.16 -12.55
N GLU A 244 23.20 -15.73 -12.40
CA GLU A 244 21.99 -15.20 -13.02
C GLU A 244 21.22 -14.38 -11.99
N GLU A 245 21.21 -13.06 -12.22
CA GLU A 245 20.26 -12.15 -11.58
C GLU A 245 18.87 -12.50 -12.12
N ALA A 246 18.18 -13.41 -11.45
CA ALA A 246 16.78 -13.72 -11.74
C ALA A 246 15.92 -12.53 -11.31
N TYR A 247 15.43 -11.79 -12.29
CA TYR A 247 14.25 -10.94 -12.13
C TYR A 247 13.05 -11.89 -12.05
N ASP A 248 12.59 -12.15 -10.82
CA ASP A 248 11.35 -12.90 -10.54
C ASP A 248 10.15 -12.03 -10.96
N ASP A 249 9.74 -12.16 -12.22
CA ASP A 249 8.55 -11.50 -12.80
C ASP A 249 7.34 -12.46 -12.91
N ASP A 250 7.38 -13.59 -12.20
CA ASP A 250 6.35 -14.63 -12.25
C ASP A 250 5.33 -14.45 -11.11
N GLU A 251 4.40 -13.46 -11.23
CA GLU A 251 3.32 -13.27 -10.25
C GLU A 251 2.06 -14.14 -10.47
N GLU A 252 1.97 -14.97 -11.52
CA GLU A 252 0.68 -15.54 -11.93
C GLU A 252 0.40 -17.02 -11.56
N ASP A 253 1.37 -17.83 -11.14
CA ASP A 253 1.13 -19.30 -11.02
C ASP A 253 1.25 -19.92 -9.61
N ASP A 254 1.43 -19.15 -8.51
CA ASP A 254 1.86 -19.71 -7.22
C ASP A 254 0.78 -19.85 -6.14
N GLU A 255 -0.52 -19.83 -6.44
CA GLU A 255 -1.55 -20.02 -5.37
C GLU A 255 -1.46 -21.42 -4.69
N ASP A 256 -0.96 -22.42 -5.38
CA ASP A 256 -0.81 -23.77 -4.81
C ASP A 256 0.54 -24.00 -4.11
N GLU A 257 1.62 -23.34 -4.53
CA GLU A 257 2.91 -23.36 -3.82
C GLU A 257 2.83 -22.65 -2.47
N GLU A 258 2.02 -21.60 -2.34
CA GLU A 258 1.83 -20.86 -1.10
C GLU A 258 1.16 -21.68 0.03
N LYS A 259 0.28 -22.61 -0.30
CA LYS A 259 -0.35 -23.49 0.70
C LYS A 259 0.61 -24.51 1.30
N GLU A 260 1.72 -24.78 0.61
CA GLU A 260 2.79 -25.67 1.05
C GLU A 260 4.03 -24.93 1.62
N ALA A 261 3.96 -23.62 1.78
CA ALA A 261 5.06 -22.80 2.29
C ALA A 261 5.66 -23.43 3.58
N CYS A 262 6.96 -23.65 3.55
CA CYS A 262 7.72 -24.25 4.66
C CYS A 262 7.39 -25.73 4.98
N ARG A 263 6.79 -26.49 4.07
CA ARG A 263 6.52 -27.93 4.28
C ARG A 263 7.80 -28.73 4.54
N PHE A 264 8.87 -28.41 3.81
CA PHE A 264 10.17 -29.09 3.87
C PHE A 264 11.14 -28.45 4.90
N CYS A 265 10.78 -27.31 5.47
CA CYS A 265 11.62 -26.63 6.46
C CYS A 265 11.62 -27.38 7.79
N ASP A 266 12.79 -27.39 8.48
CA ASP A 266 12.92 -27.97 9.80
C ASP A 266 12.16 -27.18 10.86
N LYS A 267 11.05 -27.72 11.30
CA LYS A 267 10.15 -27.11 12.30
C LYS A 267 10.80 -26.92 13.68
N SER A 268 11.92 -27.62 13.99
CA SER A 268 12.71 -27.42 15.21
C SER A 268 13.41 -26.06 15.23
N GLN A 269 13.55 -25.41 14.07
CA GLN A 269 14.16 -24.09 13.92
C GLN A 269 13.15 -22.95 14.07
N ILE A 270 11.88 -23.28 14.33
CA ILE A 270 10.85 -22.26 14.63
C ILE A 270 11.12 -21.66 16.02
N VAL A 271 11.12 -20.33 16.07
CA VAL A 271 11.24 -19.57 17.32
C VAL A 271 9.91 -19.65 18.06
N LYS A 272 9.93 -20.20 19.27
CA LYS A 272 8.73 -20.24 20.14
C LYS A 272 8.34 -18.80 20.52
N GLN A 273 7.09 -18.44 20.26
CA GLN A 273 6.53 -17.15 20.61
C GLN A 273 5.28 -17.35 21.50
N THR A 274 5.19 -16.57 22.58
CA THR A 274 3.98 -16.56 23.40
C THR A 274 2.84 -15.91 22.61
N PRO A 275 1.65 -16.51 22.53
CA PRO A 275 0.50 -15.89 21.87
C PRO A 275 0.21 -14.51 22.47
N ARG A 276 -0.15 -13.56 21.62
CA ARG A 276 -0.60 -12.22 22.01
C ARG A 276 -1.49 -11.61 20.92
N ASP A 277 -2.26 -10.62 21.31
CA ASP A 277 -3.05 -9.82 20.38
C ASP A 277 -2.17 -8.94 19.49
N MET A 278 -2.75 -8.49 18.39
CA MET A 278 -2.18 -7.49 17.48
C MET A 278 -1.76 -6.25 18.27
N ARG A 279 -0.63 -5.66 17.89
CA ARG A 279 -0.11 -4.42 18.47
C ARG A 279 0.17 -3.37 17.41
N ILE A 280 0.05 -2.12 17.83
CA ILE A 280 0.46 -0.96 17.04
C ILE A 280 1.82 -0.50 17.55
N HIS A 281 2.78 -0.39 16.65
CA HIS A 281 4.13 0.05 16.94
C HIS A 281 4.40 1.40 16.28
N TYR A 282 5.07 2.27 16.99
CA TYR A 282 5.42 3.61 16.51
C TYR A 282 6.93 3.74 16.45
N GLY A 283 7.50 4.14 15.31
CA GLY A 283 8.93 4.31 15.16
C GLY A 283 9.44 4.25 13.72
N LEU A 284 10.64 3.70 13.54
CA LEU A 284 11.38 3.76 12.30
C LEU A 284 10.96 2.68 11.30
N ILE A 285 10.69 3.13 10.07
CA ILE A 285 10.47 2.29 8.89
C ILE A 285 11.68 2.47 7.96
N ALA A 286 12.27 1.37 7.50
CA ALA A 286 13.34 1.39 6.52
C ALA A 286 12.77 1.14 5.12
N SER A 287 12.89 2.14 4.24
CA SER A 287 12.40 2.12 2.86
C SER A 287 13.55 1.91 1.87
N GLY A 288 13.32 1.18 0.78
CA GLY A 288 14.34 0.99 -0.28
C GLY A 288 13.82 0.10 -1.40
N ASN A 289 14.44 0.16 -2.58
CA ASN A 289 13.94 -0.43 -3.82
C ASN A 289 14.20 -1.94 -3.97
N ARG A 290 14.66 -2.63 -2.93
CA ARG A 290 14.95 -4.06 -3.00
C ARG A 290 14.07 -4.87 -2.05
N VAL A 291 13.49 -5.95 -2.56
CA VAL A 291 12.81 -6.95 -1.74
C VAL A 291 13.84 -7.64 -0.83
N ILE A 292 13.57 -7.71 0.46
CA ILE A 292 14.42 -8.39 1.42
C ILE A 292 13.80 -9.76 1.72
N LYS A 293 14.50 -10.83 1.29
CA LYS A 293 14.20 -12.23 1.58
C LYS A 293 15.34 -12.91 2.38
N ASP A 294 16.12 -12.14 3.18
CA ASP A 294 17.30 -12.59 3.92
C ASP A 294 17.28 -12.09 5.36
N ALA A 295 17.18 -13.02 6.31
CA ALA A 295 17.15 -12.73 7.74
C ALA A 295 18.48 -12.18 8.28
N ILE A 296 19.63 -12.57 7.68
CA ILE A 296 20.96 -12.08 8.10
C ILE A 296 21.13 -10.64 7.62
N PHE A 297 20.79 -10.37 6.36
CA PHE A 297 20.79 -9.00 5.81
C PHE A 297 19.84 -8.10 6.61
N ARG A 298 18.61 -8.52 6.87
CA ARG A 298 17.64 -7.80 7.72
C ARG A 298 18.22 -7.46 9.10
N LYS A 299 18.90 -8.41 9.77
CA LYS A 299 19.56 -8.17 11.08
C LYS A 299 20.66 -7.14 10.97
N LYS A 300 21.50 -7.25 9.92
CA LYS A 300 22.57 -6.28 9.67
C LYS A 300 21.99 -4.89 9.43
N LEU A 301 21.03 -4.75 8.54
CA LEU A 301 20.33 -3.49 8.26
C LEU A 301 19.78 -2.84 9.54
N ASN A 302 19.09 -3.60 10.36
CA ASN A 302 18.58 -3.09 11.62
C ASN A 302 19.70 -2.61 12.55
N LYS A 303 20.80 -3.36 12.65
CA LYS A 303 21.98 -2.98 13.46
C LYS A 303 22.63 -1.70 12.92
N ASP A 304 22.81 -1.58 11.61
CA ASP A 304 23.41 -0.41 10.95
C ASP A 304 22.58 0.86 11.14
N LEU A 305 21.27 0.70 11.35
CA LEU A 305 20.30 1.77 11.67
C LEU A 305 20.01 1.88 13.19
N GLY A 306 20.97 1.52 14.04
CA GLY A 306 20.89 1.69 15.50
C GLY A 306 19.95 0.72 16.22
N GLY A 307 19.50 -0.37 15.59
CA GLY A 307 18.61 -1.37 16.20
C GLY A 307 17.18 -0.91 16.40
N GLN A 308 16.75 0.16 15.73
CA GLN A 308 15.46 0.82 15.95
C GLN A 308 14.43 0.57 14.84
N VAL A 309 14.80 -0.14 13.77
CA VAL A 309 13.89 -0.43 12.66
C VAL A 309 12.78 -1.37 13.12
N LEU A 310 11.55 -1.05 12.77
CA LEU A 310 10.36 -1.84 13.08
C LEU A 310 9.88 -2.66 11.89
N CYS A 311 9.96 -2.08 10.68
CA CYS A 311 9.65 -2.80 9.44
C CYS A 311 10.44 -2.26 8.25
N VAL A 312 10.43 -3.04 7.16
CA VAL A 312 10.98 -2.67 5.85
C VAL A 312 9.85 -2.65 4.82
N GLU A 313 9.95 -1.73 3.85
CA GLU A 313 9.01 -1.59 2.74
C GLU A 313 9.70 -0.89 1.56
N MET A 314 9.00 -0.60 0.45
CA MET A 314 9.67 -0.24 -0.80
C MET A 314 9.27 1.10 -1.43
N GLU A 315 8.31 1.85 -0.90
CA GLU A 315 7.71 3.01 -1.57
C GLU A 315 7.87 4.33 -0.82
N ALA A 316 7.89 4.30 0.51
CA ALA A 316 7.72 5.49 1.33
C ALA A 316 8.82 6.54 1.14
N ALA A 317 10.07 6.14 0.88
CA ALA A 317 11.16 7.10 0.68
C ALA A 317 10.91 8.00 -0.54
N GLY A 318 10.22 7.51 -1.56
CA GLY A 318 9.85 8.32 -2.73
C GLY A 318 8.79 9.39 -2.45
N LEU A 319 8.07 9.27 -1.34
CA LEU A 319 6.98 10.18 -1.00
C LEU A 319 7.40 11.28 -0.02
N MET A 320 8.23 10.95 0.99
CA MET A 320 8.40 11.77 2.19
C MET A 320 8.81 13.21 1.95
N ASP A 321 9.54 13.51 0.88
CA ASP A 321 10.02 14.87 0.60
C ASP A 321 9.05 15.68 -0.27
N GLY A 322 8.34 15.03 -1.18
CA GLY A 322 7.40 15.69 -2.11
C GLY A 322 5.93 15.57 -1.74
N PHE A 323 5.58 14.62 -0.88
CA PHE A 323 4.22 14.33 -0.44
C PHE A 323 4.19 14.18 1.07
N PRO A 324 3.91 15.24 1.85
CA PRO A 324 3.90 15.18 3.31
C PRO A 324 2.92 14.10 3.80
N CYS A 325 3.42 12.96 4.19
CA CYS A 325 2.59 11.81 4.53
C CYS A 325 3.02 11.09 5.80
N LEU A 326 2.08 10.32 6.36
CA LEU A 326 2.32 9.33 7.40
C LEU A 326 2.32 7.94 6.76
N VAL A 327 3.32 7.13 7.10
CA VAL A 327 3.45 5.76 6.59
C VAL A 327 2.90 4.79 7.61
N ILE A 328 2.01 3.90 7.18
CA ILE A 328 1.33 2.90 8.00
C ILE A 328 1.48 1.55 7.31
N ARG A 329 2.07 0.58 7.99
CA ARG A 329 2.32 -0.75 7.44
C ARG A 329 1.73 -1.85 8.31
N GLY A 330 0.87 -2.69 7.71
CA GLY A 330 0.47 -3.97 8.28
C GLY A 330 1.55 -5.01 8.02
N ILE A 331 1.89 -5.79 9.01
CA ILE A 331 3.02 -6.71 8.90
C ILE A 331 2.56 -8.05 8.35
N CYS A 332 3.03 -8.38 7.14
CA CYS A 332 2.64 -9.58 6.40
C CYS A 332 3.71 -10.67 6.35
N ASP A 333 4.98 -10.33 6.58
CA ASP A 333 6.11 -11.26 6.60
C ASP A 333 7.22 -10.76 7.54
N TYR A 334 8.30 -11.51 7.64
CA TYR A 334 9.46 -11.15 8.46
C TYR A 334 10.69 -10.72 7.62
N ALA A 335 10.53 -10.39 6.35
CA ALA A 335 11.61 -10.04 5.43
C ALA A 335 12.76 -11.07 5.45
N ASP A 336 12.43 -12.35 5.36
CA ASP A 336 13.36 -13.47 5.29
C ASP A 336 12.97 -14.45 4.17
N SER A 337 13.73 -15.50 3.97
CA SER A 337 13.51 -16.49 2.91
C SER A 337 12.22 -17.30 3.06
N HIS A 338 11.53 -17.23 4.21
CA HIS A 338 10.24 -17.88 4.46
C HIS A 338 9.04 -16.96 4.13
N LYS A 339 9.31 -15.80 3.49
CA LYS A 339 8.29 -14.85 3.05
C LYS A 339 7.28 -15.54 2.13
N ASN A 340 5.98 -15.37 2.44
CA ASN A 340 4.85 -15.84 1.64
C ASN A 340 3.74 -14.80 1.66
N LYS A 341 2.72 -14.97 0.82
CA LYS A 341 1.66 -13.97 0.64
C LYS A 341 0.46 -14.15 1.61
N ALA A 342 0.42 -15.23 2.41
CA ALA A 342 -0.76 -15.63 3.19
C ALA A 342 -1.31 -14.55 4.14
N TRP A 343 -0.45 -13.66 4.64
CA TRP A 343 -0.85 -12.60 5.56
C TRP A 343 -1.17 -11.26 4.88
N GLN A 344 -0.95 -11.12 3.57
CA GLN A 344 -0.96 -9.81 2.91
C GLN A 344 -2.30 -9.11 3.03
N GLU A 345 -3.40 -9.78 2.71
CA GLU A 345 -4.74 -9.20 2.74
C GLU A 345 -5.16 -8.81 4.17
N HIS A 346 -4.90 -9.68 5.15
CA HIS A 346 -5.19 -9.36 6.54
C HIS A 346 -4.36 -8.18 7.04
N ALA A 347 -3.07 -8.15 6.75
CA ALA A 347 -2.17 -7.07 7.11
C ALA A 347 -2.61 -5.74 6.47
N ALA A 348 -3.01 -5.75 5.19
CA ALA A 348 -3.55 -4.59 4.50
C ALA A 348 -4.83 -4.08 5.18
N ALA A 349 -5.75 -4.98 5.55
CA ALA A 349 -6.98 -4.62 6.24
C ALA A 349 -6.73 -3.98 7.61
N VAL A 350 -5.80 -4.54 8.39
CA VAL A 350 -5.45 -3.99 9.72
C VAL A 350 -4.79 -2.62 9.59
N ALA A 351 -3.90 -2.42 8.62
CA ALA A 351 -3.29 -1.11 8.33
C ALA A 351 -4.32 -0.07 7.91
N ALA A 352 -5.26 -0.45 7.03
CA ALA A 352 -6.34 0.43 6.58
C ALA A 352 -7.32 0.77 7.70
N ALA A 353 -7.63 -0.18 8.57
CA ALA A 353 -8.48 0.05 9.75
C ALA A 353 -7.81 1.03 10.74
N TYR A 354 -6.48 0.91 10.96
CA TYR A 354 -5.72 1.88 11.74
C TYR A 354 -5.77 3.29 11.11
N ALA A 355 -5.57 3.39 9.80
CA ALA A 355 -5.64 4.67 9.10
C ALA A 355 -7.03 5.32 9.24
N LYS A 356 -8.10 4.53 9.14
CA LYS A 356 -9.47 4.98 9.41
C LYS A 356 -9.63 5.47 10.85
N GLU A 357 -9.15 4.71 11.83
CA GLU A 357 -9.19 5.09 13.24
C GLU A 357 -8.46 6.42 13.48
N LEU A 358 -7.25 6.58 12.93
CA LEU A 358 -6.48 7.82 13.05
C LEU A 358 -7.24 9.03 12.49
N LEU A 359 -7.86 8.91 11.31
CA LEU A 359 -8.58 10.02 10.69
C LEU A 359 -9.78 10.50 11.51
N GLN A 360 -10.34 9.70 12.43
CA GLN A 360 -11.37 10.17 13.36
C GLN A 360 -10.83 11.17 14.38
N TYR A 361 -9.52 11.17 14.63
CA TYR A 361 -8.87 12.06 15.61
C TYR A 361 -8.13 13.25 14.98
N VAL A 362 -7.99 13.26 13.66
CA VAL A 362 -7.51 14.41 12.89
C VAL A 362 -8.63 15.43 12.79
N GLN A 363 -8.40 16.68 13.20
CA GLN A 363 -9.41 17.72 13.03
C GLN A 363 -9.29 18.34 11.63
N PRO A 364 -10.43 18.65 10.94
CA PRO A 364 -10.38 19.34 9.66
C PRO A 364 -9.58 20.64 9.69
N ASP A 365 -9.77 21.45 10.74
CA ASP A 365 -9.06 22.73 10.91
C ASP A 365 -7.54 22.54 11.02
N ASP A 366 -7.06 21.44 11.62
CA ASP A 366 -5.63 21.09 11.67
C ASP A 366 -5.10 20.73 10.27
N VAL A 367 -5.90 20.04 9.47
CA VAL A 367 -5.58 19.75 8.06
C VAL A 367 -5.59 21.04 7.24
N ASP A 368 -6.60 21.88 7.41
CA ASP A 368 -6.73 23.14 6.70
C ASP A 368 -5.62 24.15 7.07
N GLY A 369 -5.04 24.04 8.27
CA GLY A 369 -3.85 24.75 8.71
C GLY A 369 -2.56 24.33 8.04
N GLU A 370 -2.46 23.11 7.50
CA GLU A 370 -1.29 22.67 6.73
C GLU A 370 -1.28 23.37 5.35
N ARG A 371 -0.08 23.62 4.80
CA ARG A 371 0.02 24.22 3.48
C ARG A 371 -0.43 23.23 2.40
N PRO A 372 -1.11 23.70 1.32
CA PRO A 372 -1.38 22.86 0.17
C PRO A 372 -0.10 22.24 -0.36
N VAL A 373 -0.09 20.92 -0.59
CA VAL A 373 1.10 20.19 -1.05
C VAL A 373 1.60 20.76 -2.39
N LYS A 374 0.68 21.16 -3.26
CA LYS A 374 1.00 21.81 -4.55
C LYS A 374 1.88 23.07 -4.40
N ASP A 375 1.75 23.80 -3.29
CA ASP A 375 2.54 25.02 -3.07
C ASP A 375 3.93 24.71 -2.49
N LEU A 376 4.09 23.56 -1.84
CA LEU A 376 5.40 23.06 -1.40
C LEU A 376 6.26 22.66 -2.60
N LEU A 377 5.68 22.01 -3.60
CA LEU A 377 6.38 21.59 -4.82
C LEU A 377 6.85 22.74 -5.72
N LYS A 378 6.31 23.97 -5.56
CA LYS A 378 6.75 25.15 -6.32
C LYS A 378 7.97 25.85 -5.72
N GLN A 379 8.38 25.49 -4.51
CA GLN A 379 9.47 26.14 -3.76
C GLN A 379 10.80 25.37 -3.82
N GLY A 380 10.80 24.15 -4.35
CA GLY A 380 11.98 23.31 -4.61
C GLY A 380 12.34 23.33 -6.09
#